data_d396a7a337ac89e002bdfad8815672a1
#
_entry.id   d396a7a337ac89e002bdfad8815672a1
#
_cell.length_a   1.000
_cell.length_b   1.000
_cell.length_c   1.000
_cell.angle_alpha   90.00
_cell.angle_beta   90.00
_cell.angle_gamma   90.00
#
_symmetry.space_group_name_H-M   'P 1'
#
loop_
_entity.id
_entity.type
_entity.pdbx_description
1 polymer ?
#
loop_
_entity_poly.entity_id
_entity_poly.type
_entity_poly.pdbx_seq_one_letter_code
_entity_poly.pdbx_strand_id
1 'polypeptide(L)'
;MTDWTSLAYAVVDVEGNGQQPPDLVELAVVPIVGGKIGEPRSWLVRPERSIKYYATRVHGLTNDDVASQPPFAAIADEVRTALAVPALVAHNAHVDTGALQREFGDWQCPEVFDTLKLARRLLPRRESYQLGVLVKDFNLAADLPDNLTPHRAAYDVRVTARLFVHLATATDAQVLSLEALRGERAGDSDEATTLF
;
A
#
# COMPACT_ATOMS: atom_id res chain seq x y z
N MET A 1 -19.70 15.08 8.59
CA MET A 1 -18.74 13.95 8.52
C MET A 1 -17.99 14.09 7.21
N THR A 2 -16.67 14.08 7.27
CA THR A 2 -15.82 14.21 6.07
C THR A 2 -15.78 12.87 5.36
N ASP A 3 -16.12 12.84 4.07
CA ASP A 3 -16.07 11.66 3.23
C ASP A 3 -14.59 11.25 3.00
N TRP A 4 -14.30 9.95 2.94
CA TRP A 4 -12.97 9.45 2.65
C TRP A 4 -12.44 9.95 1.30
N THR A 5 -13.30 10.23 0.33
CA THR A 5 -12.90 10.75 -1.00
C THR A 5 -12.34 12.17 -0.96
N SER A 6 -12.47 12.87 0.18
CA SER A 6 -11.93 14.23 0.36
C SER A 6 -10.40 14.26 0.50
N LEU A 7 -9.76 13.14 0.83
CA LEU A 7 -8.30 13.01 0.85
C LEU A 7 -7.76 12.47 -0.47
N ALA A 8 -6.52 12.85 -0.76
CA ALA A 8 -5.69 12.16 -1.74
C ALA A 8 -4.84 11.10 -1.03
N TYR A 9 -4.73 9.92 -1.65
CA TYR A 9 -3.97 8.79 -1.14
C TYR A 9 -2.91 8.36 -2.15
N ALA A 10 -1.79 7.85 -1.66
CA ALA A 10 -0.87 7.03 -2.45
C ALA A 10 -0.95 5.59 -1.92
N VAL A 11 -1.42 4.67 -2.75
CA VAL A 11 -1.32 3.24 -2.46
C VAL A 11 0.08 2.80 -2.83
N VAL A 12 0.77 2.12 -1.92
CA VAL A 12 2.15 1.69 -2.11
C VAL A 12 2.29 0.21 -1.83
N ASP A 13 3.18 -0.41 -2.58
CA ASP A 13 3.63 -1.79 -2.38
C ASP A 13 5.11 -1.91 -2.72
N VAL A 14 5.87 -2.71 -1.94
CA VAL A 14 7.30 -2.91 -2.12
C VAL A 14 7.68 -4.38 -2.10
N GLU A 15 8.67 -4.74 -2.92
CA GLU A 15 9.30 -6.06 -2.89
C GLU A 15 10.75 -5.93 -2.40
N GLY A 16 11.15 -6.87 -1.56
CA GLY A 16 12.47 -6.87 -0.93
C GLY A 16 13.36 -8.01 -1.40
N ASN A 17 14.68 -7.85 -1.24
CA ASN A 17 15.69 -8.85 -1.61
C ASN A 17 15.75 -10.08 -0.70
N GLY A 18 14.89 -10.18 0.32
CA GLY A 18 14.89 -11.27 1.29
C GLY A 18 16.00 -11.22 2.35
N GLN A 19 16.79 -10.17 2.40
CA GLN A 19 17.76 -9.96 3.48
C GLN A 19 17.07 -9.48 4.77
N GLN A 20 17.82 -9.36 5.86
CA GLN A 20 17.31 -8.82 7.14
C GLN A 20 18.21 -7.67 7.62
N PRO A 21 17.73 -6.45 7.72
CA PRO A 21 16.48 -5.97 7.11
C PRO A 21 16.52 -6.07 5.58
N PRO A 22 15.39 -6.10 4.85
CA PRO A 22 15.40 -6.22 3.40
C PRO A 22 15.84 -4.91 2.71
N ASP A 23 16.61 -5.04 1.62
CA ASP A 23 16.82 -3.94 0.68
C ASP A 23 15.68 -3.95 -0.33
N LEU A 24 15.33 -2.77 -0.83
CA LEU A 24 14.28 -2.58 -1.82
C LEU A 24 14.71 -3.12 -3.19
N VAL A 25 13.81 -3.81 -3.87
CA VAL A 25 14.02 -4.39 -5.21
C VAL A 25 13.02 -3.85 -6.22
N GLU A 26 11.76 -3.72 -5.82
CA GLU A 26 10.69 -3.13 -6.62
C GLU A 26 9.80 -2.27 -5.72
N LEU A 27 9.29 -1.18 -6.28
CA LEU A 27 8.34 -0.29 -5.64
C LEU A 27 7.27 0.10 -6.66
N ALA A 28 6.02 0.14 -6.24
CA ALA A 28 4.95 0.72 -7.05
C ALA A 28 4.05 1.64 -6.21
N VAL A 29 3.52 2.66 -6.87
CA VAL A 29 2.60 3.65 -6.27
C VAL A 29 1.44 3.89 -7.21
N VAL A 30 0.21 3.85 -6.67
CA VAL A 30 -1.04 4.24 -7.37
C VAL A 30 -1.69 5.38 -6.61
N PRO A 31 -1.97 6.53 -7.24
CA PRO A 31 -2.73 7.61 -6.59
C PRO A 31 -4.23 7.27 -6.54
N ILE A 32 -4.90 7.69 -5.46
CA ILE A 32 -6.35 7.75 -5.39
C ILE A 32 -6.74 9.20 -5.08
N VAL A 33 -7.49 9.84 -5.98
CA VAL A 33 -7.92 11.23 -5.85
C VAL A 33 -9.43 11.31 -6.09
N GLY A 34 -10.16 11.92 -5.16
CA GLY A 34 -11.62 12.01 -5.27
C GLY A 34 -12.28 10.62 -5.38
N GLY A 35 -11.73 9.60 -4.73
CA GLY A 35 -12.20 8.21 -4.79
C GLY A 35 -11.87 7.47 -6.09
N LYS A 36 -11.18 8.09 -7.04
CA LYS A 36 -10.80 7.48 -8.32
C LYS A 36 -9.36 7.00 -8.28
N ILE A 37 -9.16 5.73 -8.66
CA ILE A 37 -7.83 5.12 -8.80
C ILE A 37 -7.21 5.65 -10.10
N GLY A 38 -6.00 6.21 -9.99
CA GLY A 38 -5.23 6.72 -11.12
C GLY A 38 -4.26 5.70 -11.70
N GLU A 39 -3.35 6.18 -12.57
CA GLU A 39 -2.36 5.34 -13.21
C GLU A 39 -1.19 5.02 -12.27
N PRO A 40 -0.74 3.78 -12.22
CA PRO A 40 0.39 3.38 -11.40
C PRO A 40 1.72 3.83 -11.98
N ARG A 41 2.65 4.08 -11.08
CA ARG A 41 4.08 4.23 -11.37
C ARG A 41 4.84 3.13 -10.65
N SER A 42 5.84 2.55 -11.30
CA SER A 42 6.67 1.50 -10.69
C SER A 42 8.13 1.70 -11.04
N TRP A 43 9.00 1.27 -10.13
CA TRP A 43 10.44 1.36 -10.25
C TRP A 43 11.05 0.03 -9.85
N LEU A 44 11.95 -0.48 -10.68
CA LEU A 44 12.90 -1.51 -10.29
C LEU A 44 14.14 -0.84 -9.69
N VAL A 45 14.66 -1.41 -8.64
CA VAL A 45 15.78 -0.86 -7.89
C VAL A 45 16.89 -1.91 -7.82
N ARG A 46 18.13 -1.47 -8.04
CA ARG A 46 19.29 -2.32 -7.78
C ARG A 46 19.61 -2.29 -6.29
N PRO A 47 19.38 -3.40 -5.55
CA PRO A 47 19.68 -3.46 -4.13
C PRO A 47 21.20 -3.50 -3.89
N GLU A 48 21.64 -3.12 -2.69
CA GLU A 48 23.06 -3.21 -2.30
C GLU A 48 23.52 -4.66 -2.13
N ARG A 49 22.64 -5.52 -1.59
CA ARG A 49 22.89 -6.95 -1.36
C ARG A 49 22.06 -7.79 -2.33
N SER A 50 22.61 -8.91 -2.75
CA SER A 50 21.95 -9.82 -3.69
C SER A 50 20.58 -10.27 -3.22
N ILE A 51 19.66 -10.45 -4.18
CA ILE A 51 18.37 -11.07 -3.98
C ILE A 51 18.57 -12.54 -3.61
N LYS A 52 17.96 -12.97 -2.51
CA LYS A 52 18.00 -14.37 -2.08
C LYS A 52 17.03 -15.21 -2.90
N TYR A 53 17.42 -16.46 -3.13
CA TYR A 53 16.64 -17.41 -3.93
C TYR A 53 15.16 -17.51 -3.52
N TYR A 54 14.87 -17.52 -2.22
CA TYR A 54 13.48 -17.60 -1.77
C TYR A 54 12.64 -16.34 -2.09
N ALA A 55 13.28 -15.15 -2.11
CA ALA A 55 12.62 -13.91 -2.51
C ALA A 55 12.32 -13.94 -4.02
N THR A 56 13.29 -14.37 -4.85
CA THR A 56 13.06 -14.63 -6.28
C THR A 56 11.89 -15.60 -6.49
N ARG A 57 11.74 -16.62 -5.67
CA ARG A 57 10.61 -17.57 -5.78
C ARG A 57 9.24 -16.92 -5.48
N VAL A 58 9.22 -15.83 -4.75
CA VAL A 58 8.00 -15.08 -4.42
C VAL A 58 7.64 -14.11 -5.54
N HIS A 59 8.52 -13.14 -5.83
CA HIS A 59 8.24 -12.05 -6.77
C HIS A 59 8.79 -12.26 -8.19
N GLY A 60 9.57 -13.32 -8.42
CA GLY A 60 10.10 -13.67 -9.73
C GLY A 60 11.33 -12.88 -10.19
N LEU A 61 11.70 -11.79 -9.52
CA LEU A 61 12.87 -10.98 -9.90
C LEU A 61 14.18 -11.67 -9.51
N THR A 62 15.14 -11.63 -10.41
CA THR A 62 16.49 -12.15 -10.23
C THR A 62 17.52 -11.03 -10.08
N ASN A 63 18.76 -11.37 -9.70
CA ASN A 63 19.84 -10.39 -9.65
C ASN A 63 20.14 -9.79 -11.03
N ASP A 64 19.95 -10.55 -12.11
CA ASP A 64 20.18 -10.08 -13.48
C ASP A 64 19.14 -9.04 -13.90
N ASP A 65 17.87 -9.19 -13.48
CA ASP A 65 16.79 -8.25 -13.80
C ASP A 65 17.04 -6.86 -13.21
N VAL A 66 17.73 -6.78 -12.08
CA VAL A 66 17.99 -5.52 -11.37
C VAL A 66 19.42 -4.99 -11.53
N ALA A 67 20.32 -5.74 -12.15
CA ALA A 67 21.76 -5.40 -12.25
C ALA A 67 22.00 -4.04 -12.94
N SER A 68 21.20 -3.70 -13.96
CA SER A 68 21.29 -2.45 -14.69
C SER A 68 20.35 -1.35 -14.17
N GLN A 69 19.57 -1.63 -13.13
CA GLN A 69 18.62 -0.67 -12.58
C GLN A 69 19.33 0.37 -11.71
N PRO A 70 18.75 1.56 -11.54
CA PRO A 70 19.31 2.56 -10.65
C PRO A 70 19.24 2.11 -9.18
N PRO A 71 20.18 2.54 -8.33
CA PRO A 71 20.01 2.42 -6.88
C PRO A 71 18.87 3.33 -6.41
N PHE A 72 18.28 3.06 -5.23
CA PHE A 72 17.15 3.85 -4.71
C PHE A 72 17.45 5.36 -4.65
N ALA A 73 18.66 5.74 -4.25
CA ALA A 73 19.06 7.14 -4.17
C ALA A 73 18.89 7.92 -5.50
N ALA A 74 19.00 7.25 -6.64
CA ALA A 74 18.84 7.88 -7.95
C ALA A 74 17.37 8.14 -8.32
N ILE A 75 16.43 7.45 -7.71
CA ILE A 75 14.98 7.63 -7.94
C ILE A 75 14.26 8.24 -6.74
N ALA A 76 14.96 8.52 -5.65
CA ALA A 76 14.39 8.96 -4.39
C ALA A 76 13.48 10.18 -4.53
N ASP A 77 13.85 11.18 -5.33
CA ASP A 77 13.05 12.38 -5.53
C ASP A 77 11.75 12.11 -6.30
N GLU A 78 11.79 11.20 -7.28
CA GLU A 78 10.60 10.79 -8.02
C GLU A 78 9.63 10.03 -7.10
N VAL A 79 10.15 9.12 -6.28
CA VAL A 79 9.35 8.36 -5.31
C VAL A 79 8.80 9.30 -4.25
N ARG A 80 9.61 10.21 -3.71
CA ARG A 80 9.17 11.22 -2.73
C ARG A 80 8.02 12.07 -3.29
N THR A 81 8.11 12.45 -4.56
CA THR A 81 7.04 13.19 -5.25
C THR A 81 5.75 12.37 -5.37
N ALA A 82 5.86 11.08 -5.70
CA ALA A 82 4.70 10.18 -5.78
C ALA A 82 4.03 9.93 -4.42
N LEU A 83 4.80 10.00 -3.33
CA LEU A 83 4.33 9.81 -1.95
C LEU A 83 3.98 11.13 -1.24
N ALA A 84 4.07 12.29 -1.92
CA ALA A 84 3.76 13.60 -1.35
C ALA A 84 2.24 13.85 -1.28
N VAL A 85 1.55 13.04 -0.49
CA VAL A 85 0.10 13.06 -0.27
C VAL A 85 -0.22 13.03 1.22
N PRO A 86 -1.44 13.45 1.64
CA PRO A 86 -1.84 13.42 3.05
C PRO A 86 -1.87 12.02 3.67
N ALA A 87 -2.13 10.98 2.86
CA ALA A 87 -2.31 9.63 3.38
C ALA A 87 -1.73 8.55 2.45
N LEU A 88 -1.18 7.49 3.05
CA LEU A 88 -0.74 6.28 2.38
C LEU A 88 -1.74 5.14 2.61
N VAL A 89 -1.79 4.23 1.66
CA VAL A 89 -2.51 2.96 1.76
C VAL A 89 -1.57 1.82 1.41
N ALA A 90 -1.54 0.78 2.21
CA ALA A 90 -0.82 -0.46 1.90
C ALA A 90 -1.50 -1.67 2.55
N HIS A 91 -1.16 -2.88 2.13
CA HIS A 91 -1.65 -4.10 2.75
C HIS A 91 -0.60 -4.69 3.68
N ASN A 92 -0.85 -4.68 5.00
CA ASN A 92 0.16 -4.96 6.02
C ASN A 92 1.26 -3.88 6.06
N ALA A 93 0.82 -2.65 6.08
CA ALA A 93 1.55 -1.42 5.76
C ALA A 93 2.88 -1.20 6.49
N HIS A 94 3.09 -1.83 7.67
CA HIS A 94 4.36 -1.67 8.41
C HIS A 94 5.57 -2.20 7.64
N VAL A 95 5.36 -3.13 6.70
CA VAL A 95 6.42 -3.67 5.83
C VAL A 95 6.89 -2.60 4.86
N ASP A 96 5.92 -1.99 4.14
CA ASP A 96 6.17 -0.98 3.12
C ASP A 96 6.72 0.31 3.72
N THR A 97 6.06 0.81 4.75
CA THR A 97 6.51 2.04 5.43
C THR A 97 7.87 1.86 6.09
N GLY A 98 8.15 0.68 6.65
CA GLY A 98 9.46 0.36 7.22
C GLY A 98 10.57 0.28 6.17
N ALA A 99 10.29 -0.24 4.97
CA ALA A 99 11.24 -0.24 3.85
C ALA A 99 11.51 1.19 3.37
N LEU A 100 10.47 1.97 3.11
CA LEU A 100 10.59 3.37 2.69
C LEU A 100 11.32 4.23 3.72
N GLN A 101 11.04 4.04 5.02
CA GLN A 101 11.73 4.77 6.09
C GLN A 101 13.24 4.50 6.11
N ARG A 102 13.67 3.27 5.83
CA ARG A 102 15.09 2.93 5.76
C ARG A 102 15.77 3.57 4.55
N GLU A 103 15.10 3.53 3.40
CA GLU A 103 15.64 4.07 2.16
C GLU A 103 15.77 5.61 2.19
N PHE A 104 14.77 6.28 2.76
CA PHE A 104 14.77 7.74 2.83
C PHE A 104 15.52 8.31 4.05
N GLY A 105 15.61 7.56 5.14
CA GLY A 105 16.22 8.01 6.40
C GLY A 105 15.38 9.04 7.16
N ASP A 106 15.21 10.21 6.58
CA ASP A 106 14.54 11.38 7.17
C ASP A 106 13.06 11.55 6.79
N TRP A 107 12.45 10.53 6.18
CA TRP A 107 11.08 10.61 5.68
C TRP A 107 10.06 10.71 6.81
N GLN A 108 9.19 11.71 6.70
CA GLN A 108 8.03 11.84 7.57
C GLN A 108 6.86 11.09 6.91
N CYS A 109 6.60 9.88 7.41
CA CYS A 109 5.52 9.05 6.93
C CYS A 109 4.16 9.77 7.14
N PRO A 110 3.35 9.93 6.08
CA PRO A 110 1.99 10.47 6.21
C PRO A 110 1.09 9.58 7.07
N GLU A 111 -0.19 9.95 7.19
CA GLU A 111 -1.21 9.06 7.76
C GLU A 111 -1.28 7.74 6.98
N VAL A 112 -1.43 6.60 7.66
CA VAL A 112 -1.40 5.28 7.02
C VAL A 112 -2.70 4.53 7.23
N PHE A 113 -3.32 4.12 6.12
CA PHE A 113 -4.46 3.21 6.09
C PHE A 113 -3.99 1.81 5.69
N ASP A 114 -3.98 0.90 6.65
CA ASP A 114 -3.60 -0.50 6.45
C ASP A 114 -4.82 -1.33 6.05
N THR A 115 -4.90 -1.77 4.79
CA THR A 115 -6.04 -2.54 4.28
C THR A 115 -6.20 -3.91 4.95
N LEU A 116 -5.13 -4.50 5.50
CA LEU A 116 -5.24 -5.72 6.32
C LEU A 116 -6.00 -5.45 7.62
N LYS A 117 -5.68 -4.34 8.30
CA LYS A 117 -6.39 -3.92 9.53
C LYS A 117 -7.82 -3.51 9.23
N LEU A 118 -8.02 -2.75 8.14
CA LEU A 118 -9.36 -2.36 7.67
C LEU A 118 -10.22 -3.59 7.36
N ALA A 119 -9.69 -4.55 6.59
CA ALA A 119 -10.41 -5.77 6.26
C ALA A 119 -10.79 -6.59 7.51
N ARG A 120 -9.87 -6.74 8.46
CA ARG A 120 -10.16 -7.42 9.74
C ARG A 120 -11.29 -6.76 10.52
N ARG A 121 -11.37 -5.44 10.50
CA ARG A 121 -12.38 -4.67 11.21
C ARG A 121 -13.74 -4.67 10.50
N LEU A 122 -13.72 -4.46 9.18
CA LEU A 122 -14.94 -4.27 8.39
C LEU A 122 -15.57 -5.59 7.92
N LEU A 123 -14.78 -6.66 7.83
CA LEU A 123 -15.21 -7.98 7.34
C LEU A 123 -14.96 -9.06 8.43
N PRO A 124 -15.60 -8.97 9.58
CA PRO A 124 -15.35 -9.91 10.67
C PRO A 124 -15.69 -11.36 10.26
N ARG A 125 -15.07 -12.34 10.95
CA ARG A 125 -15.32 -13.78 10.79
C ARG A 125 -14.87 -14.38 9.45
N ARG A 126 -13.81 -13.86 8.84
CA ARG A 126 -13.15 -14.50 7.69
C ARG A 126 -12.01 -15.40 8.18
N GLU A 127 -11.79 -16.51 7.47
CA GLU A 127 -10.68 -17.43 7.75
C GLU A 127 -9.32 -16.81 7.40
N SER A 128 -9.27 -15.96 6.38
CA SER A 128 -8.05 -15.31 5.93
C SER A 128 -8.29 -13.87 5.46
N TYR A 129 -7.30 -13.03 5.73
CA TYR A 129 -7.22 -11.65 5.28
C TYR A 129 -5.99 -11.39 4.41
N GLN A 130 -5.35 -12.46 3.90
CA GLN A 130 -4.27 -12.33 2.94
C GLN A 130 -4.76 -11.65 1.67
N LEU A 131 -3.93 -10.77 1.08
CA LEU A 131 -4.31 -10.01 -0.11
C LEU A 131 -4.83 -10.90 -1.23
N GLY A 132 -4.12 -11.98 -1.57
CA GLY A 132 -4.52 -12.91 -2.62
C GLY A 132 -5.88 -13.59 -2.39
N VAL A 133 -6.29 -13.82 -1.12
CA VAL A 133 -7.61 -14.35 -0.78
C VAL A 133 -8.68 -13.28 -1.00
N LEU A 134 -8.45 -12.05 -0.51
CA LEU A 134 -9.39 -10.94 -0.68
C LEU A 134 -9.54 -10.56 -2.16
N VAL A 135 -8.45 -10.62 -2.95
CA VAL A 135 -8.47 -10.39 -4.39
C VAL A 135 -9.41 -11.37 -5.10
N LYS A 136 -9.34 -12.66 -4.76
CA LYS A 136 -10.23 -13.69 -5.30
C LYS A 136 -11.68 -13.48 -4.89
N ASP A 137 -11.91 -13.27 -3.60
CA ASP A 137 -13.25 -13.18 -3.04
C ASP A 137 -14.05 -11.98 -3.56
N PHE A 138 -13.36 -10.87 -3.82
CA PHE A 138 -13.97 -9.64 -4.34
C PHE A 138 -13.69 -9.39 -5.83
N ASN A 139 -13.08 -10.36 -6.53
CA ASN A 139 -12.74 -10.25 -7.95
C ASN A 139 -11.94 -8.97 -8.29
N LEU A 140 -10.99 -8.58 -7.42
CA LEU A 140 -10.26 -7.32 -7.54
C LEU A 140 -9.21 -7.33 -8.66
N ALA A 141 -8.91 -8.47 -9.25
CA ALA A 141 -7.99 -8.59 -10.40
C ALA A 141 -8.72 -8.58 -11.75
N ALA A 142 -10.05 -8.42 -11.76
CA ALA A 142 -10.81 -8.33 -13.02
C ALA A 142 -10.23 -7.23 -13.91
N ASP A 143 -10.12 -7.53 -15.20
CA ASP A 143 -9.65 -6.61 -16.25
C ASP A 143 -8.21 -6.07 -16.04
N LEU A 144 -7.40 -6.69 -15.16
CA LEU A 144 -5.97 -6.42 -15.14
C LEU A 144 -5.27 -7.09 -16.33
N PRO A 145 -4.24 -6.45 -16.89
CA PRO A 145 -3.43 -7.05 -17.94
C PRO A 145 -2.80 -8.39 -17.52
N ASP A 146 -2.78 -9.39 -18.43
CA ASP A 146 -2.28 -10.74 -18.16
C ASP A 146 -0.79 -10.81 -17.78
N ASN A 147 -0.02 -9.77 -18.13
CA ASN A 147 1.40 -9.67 -17.78
C ASN A 147 1.65 -9.20 -16.33
N LEU A 148 0.62 -8.84 -15.59
CA LEU A 148 0.70 -8.51 -14.18
C LEU A 148 0.44 -9.76 -13.35
N THR A 149 1.37 -10.09 -12.46
CA THR A 149 1.31 -11.30 -11.64
C THR A 149 1.36 -10.95 -10.15
N PRO A 150 0.69 -11.72 -9.28
CA PRO A 150 0.82 -11.58 -7.83
C PRO A 150 2.27 -11.58 -7.37
N HIS A 151 2.54 -10.88 -6.28
CA HIS A 151 3.89 -10.66 -5.74
C HIS A 151 4.80 -9.86 -6.69
N ARG A 152 4.22 -9.00 -7.50
CA ARG A 152 4.91 -7.92 -8.18
C ARG A 152 4.27 -6.62 -7.71
N ALA A 153 5.09 -5.67 -7.30
CA ALA A 153 4.59 -4.42 -6.74
C ALA A 153 3.58 -3.72 -7.67
N ALA A 154 3.80 -3.80 -8.99
CA ALA A 154 2.88 -3.25 -9.99
C ALA A 154 1.50 -3.94 -10.02
N TYR A 155 1.39 -5.20 -9.64
CA TYR A 155 0.11 -5.90 -9.49
C TYR A 155 -0.50 -5.62 -8.12
N ASP A 156 0.29 -5.83 -7.05
CA ASP A 156 -0.20 -5.79 -5.68
C ASP A 156 -0.70 -4.39 -5.30
N VAL A 157 -0.04 -3.32 -5.79
CA VAL A 157 -0.52 -1.95 -5.58
C VAL A 157 -1.89 -1.68 -6.23
N ARG A 158 -2.16 -2.26 -7.41
CA ARG A 158 -3.46 -2.08 -8.10
C ARG A 158 -4.59 -2.78 -7.36
N VAL A 159 -4.38 -4.03 -6.97
CA VAL A 159 -5.40 -4.79 -6.25
C VAL A 159 -5.61 -4.26 -4.84
N THR A 160 -4.56 -3.73 -4.18
CA THR A 160 -4.65 -3.03 -2.90
C THR A 160 -5.45 -1.73 -3.01
N ALA A 161 -5.26 -0.96 -4.09
CA ALA A 161 -6.06 0.24 -4.36
C ALA A 161 -7.55 -0.12 -4.52
N ARG A 162 -7.86 -1.16 -5.30
CA ARG A 162 -9.23 -1.66 -5.48
C ARG A 162 -9.82 -2.19 -4.18
N LEU A 163 -9.02 -2.90 -3.37
CA LEU A 163 -9.45 -3.36 -2.05
C LEU A 163 -9.78 -2.19 -1.13
N PHE A 164 -8.92 -1.16 -1.09
CA PHE A 164 -9.18 0.02 -0.27
C PHE A 164 -10.49 0.70 -0.65
N VAL A 165 -10.70 0.96 -1.94
CA VAL A 165 -11.94 1.55 -2.45
C VAL A 165 -13.14 0.65 -2.12
N HIS A 166 -13.03 -0.66 -2.33
CA HIS A 166 -14.07 -1.62 -1.97
C HIS A 166 -14.43 -1.55 -0.49
N LEU A 167 -13.44 -1.58 0.41
CA LEU A 167 -13.67 -1.50 1.85
C LEU A 167 -14.26 -0.15 2.27
N ALA A 168 -13.84 0.95 1.63
CA ALA A 168 -14.34 2.29 1.93
C ALA A 168 -15.78 2.55 1.43
N THR A 169 -16.26 1.72 0.49
CA THR A 169 -17.60 1.86 -0.11
C THR A 169 -18.58 0.73 0.24
N ALA A 170 -18.11 -0.36 0.88
CA ALA A 170 -18.81 -1.65 0.96
C ALA A 170 -19.86 -1.77 2.08
N THR A 171 -20.26 -0.74 2.78
CA THR A 171 -21.32 -0.85 3.79
C THR A 171 -22.65 -0.32 3.26
N ASP A 172 -23.59 -1.22 2.92
CA ASP A 172 -25.03 -0.98 2.69
C ASP A 172 -25.43 0.46 2.26
N ALA A 173 -24.93 0.91 1.10
CA ALA A 173 -25.22 2.20 0.50
C ALA A 173 -24.69 3.46 1.26
N GLN A 174 -23.83 3.30 2.25
CA GLN A 174 -23.18 4.45 2.89
C GLN A 174 -21.67 4.42 2.65
N VAL A 175 -21.17 5.47 2.02
CA VAL A 175 -19.73 5.77 1.93
C VAL A 175 -19.21 5.98 3.35
N LEU A 176 -18.15 5.28 3.73
CA LEU A 176 -17.57 5.43 5.07
C LEU A 176 -17.02 6.85 5.24
N SER A 177 -17.23 7.42 6.42
CA SER A 177 -16.56 8.66 6.78
C SER A 177 -15.06 8.40 7.02
N LEU A 178 -14.27 9.44 6.92
CA LEU A 178 -12.83 9.37 7.19
C LEU A 178 -12.55 8.90 8.63
N GLU A 179 -13.35 9.39 9.60
CA GLU A 179 -13.30 8.96 11.00
C GLU A 179 -13.58 7.46 11.14
N ALA A 180 -14.57 6.97 10.42
CA ALA A 180 -14.89 5.54 10.39
C ALA A 180 -13.75 4.71 9.77
N LEU A 181 -13.05 5.22 8.75
CA LEU A 181 -11.85 4.56 8.21
C LEU A 181 -10.69 4.55 9.20
N ARG A 182 -10.51 5.60 9.98
CA ARG A 182 -9.49 5.67 11.05
C ARG A 182 -9.78 4.70 12.19
N GLY A 183 -11.03 4.31 12.36
CA GLY A 183 -11.48 3.49 13.48
C GLY A 183 -11.88 4.32 14.71
N GLU A 184 -11.98 5.62 14.56
CA GLU A 184 -12.52 6.53 15.56
C GLU A 184 -14.04 6.34 15.63
N ARG A 185 -14.58 6.12 16.83
CA ARG A 185 -16.04 6.12 17.01
C ARG A 185 -16.54 7.56 16.91
N ALA A 186 -17.67 7.79 16.23
CA ALA A 186 -18.35 9.05 16.29
C ALA A 186 -18.76 9.32 17.75
N GLY A 187 -17.96 10.09 18.47
CA GLY A 187 -18.14 10.38 19.90
C GLY A 187 -16.86 10.64 20.68
N ASP A 188 -15.69 10.24 20.18
CA ASP A 188 -14.43 10.42 20.92
C ASP A 188 -13.82 11.85 20.80
N SER A 189 -14.46 12.74 20.03
CA SER A 189 -13.98 14.13 19.85
C SER A 189 -14.40 15.13 20.93
N ASP A 190 -15.25 14.73 21.92
CA ASP A 190 -15.82 15.68 22.89
C ASP A 190 -15.28 15.56 24.33
N GLU A 191 -14.35 14.64 24.64
CA GLU A 191 -13.84 14.50 26.02
C GLU A 191 -12.44 15.09 26.27
N ALA A 192 -11.84 15.77 25.31
CA ALA A 192 -10.51 16.38 25.51
C ALA A 192 -10.53 17.87 25.97
N THR A 193 -11.67 18.38 26.36
CA THR A 193 -11.77 19.77 26.86
C THR A 193 -12.63 19.83 28.12
N THR A 194 -12.10 19.40 29.24
CA THR A 194 -12.39 19.96 30.59
C THR A 194 -11.69 19.13 31.66
N LEU A 195 -10.49 19.48 32.03
CA LEU A 195 -9.98 19.34 33.40
C LEU A 195 -8.95 20.43 33.63
N PHE A 196 -9.40 21.49 34.28
CA PHE A 196 -8.60 22.37 35.09
C PHE A 196 -8.50 21.78 36.49
#